data_5ac5e1de2be956fcd092ab891b27c808
#
_entry.id   5ac5e1de2be956fcd092ab891b27c808
#
_cell.length_a   1.000
_cell.length_b   1.000
_cell.length_c   1.000
_cell.angle_alpha   90.00
_cell.angle_beta   90.00
_cell.angle_gamma   90.00
#
_symmetry.space_group_name_H-M   'P 1'
#
loop_
_entity.id
_entity.type
_entity.pdbx_description
1 polymer ?
#
loop_
_entity_poly.entity_id
_entity_poly.type
_entity_poly.pdbx_seq_one_letter_code
_entity_poly.pdbx_strand_id
1 'polypeptide(L)'
;MFKHILLPTDGSELSEAAIRKGVQFAKSIGARVTGFYAAPEFHVFTYQTEMLEDTKEQFAKDSRARADRYLAAIAEAAQAAGVGCDTVRVTSDHPYEAILEAAQDKGCDLILMASHGRKGLRGVLLGSETQKVLTHSKLPVLVWHGDEAQLSPRR
;
A
#
# COMPACT_ATOMS: atom_id res chain seq x y z
N MET A 1 -3.78 4.28 22.38
CA MET A 1 -4.88 3.51 21.80
C MET A 1 -4.37 2.65 20.63
N PHE A 2 -3.88 3.22 19.53
CA PHE A 2 -3.30 2.44 18.44
C PHE A 2 -1.84 2.11 18.70
N LYS A 3 -1.46 0.85 18.49
CA LYS A 3 -0.11 0.34 18.75
C LYS A 3 0.58 -0.22 17.51
N HIS A 4 -0.19 -0.60 16.50
CA HIS A 4 0.34 -1.23 15.30
C HIS A 4 -0.47 -0.84 14.07
N ILE A 5 0.14 -0.09 13.16
CA ILE A 5 -0.51 0.50 12.00
C ILE A 5 -0.08 -0.24 10.73
N LEU A 6 -1.04 -0.67 9.91
CA LEU A 6 -0.75 -1.16 8.56
C LEU A 6 -0.68 0.03 7.60
N LEU A 7 0.39 0.10 6.82
CA LEU A 7 0.63 1.14 5.81
C LEU A 7 0.71 0.52 4.41
N PRO A 8 -0.43 0.37 3.70
CA PRO A 8 -0.42 -0.11 2.33
C PRO A 8 0.17 0.92 1.36
N THR A 9 0.89 0.43 0.36
CA THR A 9 1.38 1.23 -0.76
C THR A 9 1.07 0.57 -2.10
N ASP A 10 0.84 1.38 -3.13
CA ASP A 10 0.85 0.95 -4.52
C ASP A 10 1.98 1.63 -5.32
N GLY A 11 2.87 2.32 -4.63
CA GLY A 11 3.99 3.06 -5.22
C GLY A 11 3.62 4.41 -5.83
N SER A 12 2.35 4.84 -5.74
CA SER A 12 1.93 6.17 -6.17
C SER A 12 2.48 7.27 -5.26
N GLU A 13 2.58 8.50 -5.79
CA GLU A 13 3.01 9.66 -5.00
C GLU A 13 2.12 9.90 -3.77
N LEU A 14 0.81 9.72 -3.93
CA LEU A 14 -0.12 9.90 -2.83
C LEU A 14 0.05 8.81 -1.76
N SER A 15 0.26 7.56 -2.15
CA SER A 15 0.53 6.50 -1.17
C SER A 15 1.85 6.70 -0.45
N GLU A 16 2.88 7.20 -1.13
CA GLU A 16 4.15 7.56 -0.48
C GLU A 16 3.99 8.70 0.50
N ALA A 17 3.19 9.72 0.16
CA ALA A 17 2.85 10.81 1.08
C ALA A 17 2.08 10.29 2.29
N ALA A 18 1.11 9.40 2.08
CA ALA A 18 0.36 8.76 3.17
C ALA A 18 1.28 7.96 4.09
N ILE A 19 2.26 7.28 3.54
CA ILE A 19 3.27 6.53 4.32
C ILE A 19 4.09 7.47 5.20
N ARG A 20 4.60 8.56 4.63
CA ARG A 20 5.35 9.56 5.42
C ARG A 20 4.53 10.10 6.59
N LYS A 21 3.26 10.44 6.32
CA LYS A 21 2.34 10.91 7.38
C LYS A 21 2.01 9.80 8.38
N GLY A 22 1.84 8.57 7.90
CA GLY A 22 1.59 7.40 8.76
C GLY A 22 2.76 7.10 9.70
N VAL A 23 3.99 7.21 9.22
CA VAL A 23 5.19 7.06 10.05
C VAL A 23 5.29 8.18 11.10
N GLN A 24 5.01 9.43 10.71
CA GLN A 24 4.97 10.55 11.66
C GLN A 24 3.89 10.35 12.72
N PHE A 25 2.71 9.89 12.31
CA PHE A 25 1.61 9.60 13.22
C PHE A 25 2.01 8.47 14.20
N ALA A 26 2.56 7.37 13.68
CA ALA A 26 3.03 6.26 14.51
C ALA A 26 4.06 6.73 15.55
N LYS A 27 5.01 7.57 15.13
CA LYS A 27 5.99 8.16 16.03
C LYS A 27 5.32 8.96 17.15
N SER A 28 4.33 9.78 16.81
CA SER A 28 3.66 10.67 17.77
C SER A 28 2.89 9.91 18.85
N ILE A 29 2.43 8.70 18.55
CA ILE A 29 1.64 7.87 19.49
C ILE A 29 2.40 6.67 20.03
N GLY A 30 3.67 6.51 19.67
CA GLY A 30 4.48 5.38 20.11
C GLY A 30 4.06 4.04 19.49
N ALA A 31 3.49 4.06 18.28
CA ALA A 31 3.08 2.86 17.55
C ALA A 31 4.20 2.35 16.63
N ARG A 32 4.14 1.08 16.29
CA ARG A 32 4.94 0.50 15.22
C ARG A 32 4.12 0.40 13.93
N VAL A 33 4.79 0.14 12.81
CA VAL A 33 4.15 0.06 11.50
C VAL A 33 4.49 -1.26 10.80
N THR A 34 3.59 -1.69 9.92
CA THR A 34 3.86 -2.73 8.93
C THR A 34 3.59 -2.13 7.55
N GLY A 35 4.62 -2.03 6.73
CA GLY A 35 4.49 -1.66 5.33
C GLY A 35 3.95 -2.85 4.52
N PHE A 36 3.04 -2.58 3.61
CA PHE A 36 2.36 -3.61 2.84
C PHE A 36 2.31 -3.27 1.36
N TYR A 37 2.59 -4.24 0.51
CA TYR A 37 2.42 -4.15 -0.94
C TYR A 37 1.81 -5.43 -1.49
N ALA A 38 0.74 -5.29 -2.27
CA ALA A 38 0.13 -6.36 -3.05
C ALA A 38 0.62 -6.27 -4.50
N ALA A 39 1.46 -7.22 -4.90
CA ALA A 39 1.92 -7.34 -6.28
C ALA A 39 0.81 -8.00 -7.13
N PRO A 40 0.59 -7.54 -8.37
CA PRO A 40 -0.38 -8.18 -9.25
C PRO A 40 0.07 -9.59 -9.64
N GLU A 41 -0.91 -10.46 -9.90
CA GLU A 41 -0.65 -11.80 -10.44
C GLU A 41 -0.24 -11.72 -11.90
N PHE A 42 0.50 -12.73 -12.36
CA PHE A 42 0.85 -12.87 -13.76
C PHE A 42 -0.33 -13.45 -14.55
N HIS A 43 -0.78 -12.71 -15.55
CA HIS A 43 -1.85 -13.15 -16.46
C HIS A 43 -1.31 -13.39 -17.86
N VAL A 44 -1.67 -14.53 -18.44
CA VAL A 44 -1.25 -14.94 -19.77
C VAL A 44 -2.38 -14.75 -20.76
N PHE A 45 -2.11 -13.97 -21.81
CA PHE A 45 -3.06 -13.74 -22.91
C PHE A 45 -2.61 -14.40 -24.25
N THR A 46 -1.54 -15.24 -24.23
CA THR A 46 -0.99 -15.85 -25.46
C THR A 46 -0.84 -17.37 -25.35
N TYR A 47 -0.98 -18.06 -26.51
CA TYR A 47 -0.94 -19.51 -26.63
C TYR A 47 0.46 -20.11 -26.89
N GLN A 48 1.53 -19.31 -26.84
CA GLN A 48 2.89 -19.77 -27.11
C GLN A 48 3.65 -20.08 -25.82
N THR A 49 3.84 -21.37 -25.54
CA THR A 49 4.39 -21.87 -24.27
C THR A 49 5.85 -21.52 -24.01
N GLU A 50 6.72 -21.47 -25.02
CA GLU A 50 8.14 -21.15 -24.80
C GLU A 50 8.40 -19.69 -24.48
N MET A 51 7.68 -18.77 -25.10
CA MET A 51 7.74 -17.33 -24.78
C MET A 51 7.10 -17.01 -23.44
N LEU A 52 6.27 -17.90 -22.91
CA LEU A 52 5.56 -17.75 -21.64
C LEU A 52 6.46 -17.92 -20.43
N GLU A 53 7.37 -18.88 -20.44
CA GLU A 53 8.27 -19.11 -19.30
C GLU A 53 9.23 -17.96 -19.10
N ASP A 54 9.86 -17.48 -20.17
CA ASP A 54 10.77 -16.33 -20.13
C ASP A 54 10.04 -15.04 -19.71
N THR A 55 8.81 -14.83 -20.21
CA THR A 55 7.99 -13.67 -19.84
C THR A 55 7.53 -13.76 -18.39
N LYS A 56 7.18 -14.94 -17.93
CA LYS A 56 6.78 -15.18 -16.53
C LYS A 56 7.95 -14.94 -15.58
N GLU A 57 9.15 -15.44 -15.91
CA GLU A 57 10.35 -15.21 -15.11
C GLU A 57 10.71 -13.71 -15.06
N GLN A 58 10.67 -13.04 -16.20
CA GLN A 58 10.95 -11.59 -16.26
C GLN A 58 9.92 -10.79 -15.48
N PHE A 59 8.64 -11.12 -15.60
CA PHE A 59 7.57 -10.51 -14.82
C PHE A 59 7.78 -10.70 -13.31
N ALA A 60 8.11 -11.93 -12.87
CA ALA A 60 8.36 -12.22 -11.46
C ALA A 60 9.55 -11.43 -10.93
N LYS A 61 10.61 -11.30 -11.73
CA LYS A 61 11.82 -10.56 -11.39
C LYS A 61 11.54 -9.05 -11.24
N ASP A 62 10.83 -8.47 -12.20
CA ASP A 62 10.47 -7.04 -12.20
C ASP A 62 9.49 -6.72 -11.07
N SER A 63 8.53 -7.60 -10.84
CA SER A 63 7.55 -7.48 -9.75
C SER A 63 8.22 -7.52 -8.38
N ARG A 64 9.18 -8.42 -8.20
CA ARG A 64 9.96 -8.51 -6.96
C ARG A 64 10.80 -7.25 -6.74
N ALA A 65 11.49 -6.78 -7.76
CA ALA A 65 12.31 -5.57 -7.67
C ALA A 65 11.47 -4.34 -7.34
N ARG A 66 10.27 -4.24 -7.90
CA ARG A 66 9.31 -3.16 -7.61
C ARG A 66 8.82 -3.23 -6.16
N ALA A 67 8.43 -4.41 -5.70
CA ALA A 67 8.00 -4.62 -4.32
C ALA A 67 9.11 -4.25 -3.33
N ASP A 68 10.33 -4.69 -3.59
CA ASP A 68 11.49 -4.40 -2.75
C ASP A 68 11.73 -2.89 -2.64
N ARG A 69 11.62 -2.14 -3.75
CA ARG A 69 11.76 -0.68 -3.73
C ARG A 69 10.69 0.00 -2.88
N TYR A 70 9.44 -0.38 -3.07
CA TYR A 70 8.31 0.25 -2.37
C TYR A 70 8.37 -0.04 -0.87
N LEU A 71 8.66 -1.28 -0.50
CA LEU A 71 8.76 -1.68 0.91
C LEU A 71 10.02 -1.13 1.58
N ALA A 72 11.14 -1.05 0.86
CA ALA A 72 12.37 -0.43 1.38
C ALA A 72 12.15 1.06 1.71
N ALA A 73 11.41 1.78 0.89
CA ALA A 73 11.08 3.19 1.16
C ALA A 73 10.31 3.36 2.48
N ILE A 74 9.39 2.44 2.78
CA ILE A 74 8.65 2.44 4.06
C ILE A 74 9.59 2.15 5.23
N ALA A 75 10.40 1.11 5.10
CA ALA A 75 11.36 0.71 6.13
C ALA A 75 12.37 1.82 6.44
N GLU A 76 12.88 2.50 5.41
CA GLU A 76 13.81 3.62 5.55
C GLU A 76 13.16 4.82 6.25
N ALA A 77 11.92 5.17 5.87
CA ALA A 77 11.19 6.25 6.51
C ALA A 77 10.93 5.97 7.99
N ALA A 78 10.55 4.73 8.32
CA ALA A 78 10.34 4.30 9.69
C ALA A 78 11.63 4.32 10.51
N GLN A 79 12.72 3.82 9.94
CA GLN A 79 14.03 3.82 10.58
C GLN A 79 14.51 5.24 10.88
N ALA A 80 14.40 6.15 9.92
CA ALA A 80 14.78 7.55 10.11
C ALA A 80 13.97 8.25 11.21
N ALA A 81 12.73 7.82 11.43
CA ALA A 81 11.86 8.36 12.48
C ALA A 81 11.99 7.62 13.82
N GLY A 82 12.75 6.51 13.89
CA GLY A 82 12.85 5.69 15.08
C GLY A 82 11.60 4.85 15.36
N VAL A 83 10.83 4.53 14.33
CA VAL A 83 9.60 3.73 14.41
C VAL A 83 9.89 2.28 14.03
N GLY A 84 9.46 1.33 14.87
CA GLY A 84 9.57 -0.10 14.56
C GLY A 84 8.78 -0.45 13.31
N CYS A 85 9.37 -1.21 12.39
CA CYS A 85 8.78 -1.50 11.08
C CYS A 85 9.03 -2.94 10.65
N ASP A 86 7.95 -3.60 10.24
CA ASP A 86 7.98 -4.82 9.42
C ASP A 86 7.46 -4.51 8.02
N THR A 87 7.76 -5.36 7.05
CA THR A 87 7.22 -5.26 5.70
C THR A 87 6.63 -6.59 5.26
N VAL A 88 5.56 -6.52 4.47
CA VAL A 88 4.85 -7.69 3.94
C VAL A 88 4.60 -7.47 2.46
N ARG A 89 4.96 -8.46 1.66
CA ARG A 89 4.61 -8.55 0.25
C ARG A 89 3.71 -9.76 0.04
N VAL A 90 2.62 -9.55 -0.69
CA VAL A 90 1.78 -10.64 -1.18
C VAL A 90 1.56 -10.48 -2.68
N THR A 91 1.20 -11.57 -3.35
CA THR A 91 0.76 -11.54 -4.74
C THR A 91 -0.74 -11.73 -4.75
N SER A 92 -1.47 -10.74 -5.24
CA SER A 92 -2.94 -10.76 -5.30
C SER A 92 -3.46 -9.72 -6.27
N ASP A 93 -4.50 -10.09 -7.03
CA ASP A 93 -5.25 -9.14 -7.87
C ASP A 93 -6.39 -8.45 -7.10
N HIS A 94 -6.55 -8.78 -5.83
CA HIS A 94 -7.56 -8.20 -4.94
C HIS A 94 -6.90 -7.47 -3.77
N PRO A 95 -6.34 -6.26 -4.01
CA PRO A 95 -5.56 -5.56 -2.98
C PRO A 95 -6.31 -5.33 -1.67
N TYR A 96 -7.60 -4.98 -1.71
CA TYR A 96 -8.35 -4.73 -0.49
C TYR A 96 -8.48 -5.97 0.42
N GLU A 97 -8.69 -7.15 -0.17
CA GLU A 97 -8.75 -8.41 0.58
C GLU A 97 -7.40 -8.72 1.22
N ALA A 98 -6.33 -8.58 0.44
CA ALA A 98 -4.97 -8.80 0.90
C ALA A 98 -4.57 -7.81 2.02
N ILE A 99 -5.00 -6.56 1.93
CA ILE A 99 -4.79 -5.54 2.98
C ILE A 99 -5.46 -5.97 4.28
N LEU A 100 -6.73 -6.38 4.21
CA LEU A 100 -7.49 -6.77 5.40
C LEU A 100 -6.93 -8.04 6.05
N GLU A 101 -6.55 -9.01 5.24
CA GLU A 101 -5.91 -10.24 5.70
C GLU A 101 -4.56 -9.96 6.38
N ALA A 102 -3.71 -9.15 5.75
CA ALA A 102 -2.42 -8.77 6.32
C ALA A 102 -2.57 -8.01 7.65
N ALA A 103 -3.54 -7.10 7.73
CA ALA A 103 -3.83 -6.37 8.95
C ALA A 103 -4.19 -7.32 10.11
N GLN A 104 -5.02 -8.31 9.82
CA GLN A 104 -5.40 -9.34 10.79
C GLN A 104 -4.21 -10.22 11.18
N ASP A 105 -3.49 -10.76 10.22
CA ASP A 105 -2.37 -11.69 10.44
C ASP A 105 -1.23 -11.04 11.22
N LYS A 106 -0.99 -9.76 11.00
CA LYS A 106 0.05 -8.99 11.69
C LYS A 106 -0.41 -8.40 13.03
N GLY A 107 -1.69 -8.53 13.38
CA GLY A 107 -2.23 -7.96 14.61
C GLY A 107 -2.25 -6.44 14.61
N CYS A 108 -2.46 -5.83 13.44
CA CYS A 108 -2.64 -4.38 13.32
C CYS A 108 -3.98 -3.95 13.92
N ASP A 109 -4.03 -2.76 14.49
CA ASP A 109 -5.22 -2.17 15.10
C ASP A 109 -5.70 -0.90 14.40
N LEU A 110 -4.98 -0.47 13.37
CA LEU A 110 -5.33 0.65 12.51
C LEU A 110 -4.79 0.40 11.11
N ILE A 111 -5.55 0.78 10.09
CA ILE A 111 -5.06 0.89 8.69
C ILE A 111 -4.99 2.38 8.35
N LEU A 112 -3.85 2.84 7.85
CA LEU A 112 -3.69 4.20 7.34
C LEU A 112 -3.28 4.11 5.87
N MET A 113 -4.09 4.67 4.98
CA MET A 113 -3.89 4.54 3.55
C MET A 113 -4.27 5.82 2.79
N ALA A 114 -3.78 5.93 1.57
CA ALA A 114 -4.14 7.02 0.68
C ALA A 114 -5.59 6.91 0.21
N SER A 115 -6.19 8.05 -0.10
CA SER A 115 -7.57 8.12 -0.60
C SER A 115 -7.75 7.47 -1.98
N HIS A 116 -6.69 7.43 -2.80
CA HIS A 116 -6.66 6.78 -4.10
C HIS A 116 -5.23 6.38 -4.47
N GLY A 117 -5.09 5.50 -5.45
CA GLY A 117 -3.81 5.03 -5.97
C GLY A 117 -3.52 5.57 -7.37
N ARG A 118 -2.70 4.83 -8.13
CA ARG A 118 -2.26 5.19 -9.50
C ARG A 118 -3.41 5.35 -10.50
N LYS A 119 -4.50 4.63 -10.29
CA LYS A 119 -5.69 4.65 -11.16
C LYS A 119 -6.70 5.71 -10.74
N GLY A 120 -6.33 6.60 -9.82
CA GLY A 120 -7.21 7.66 -9.34
C GLY A 120 -7.58 8.64 -10.46
N LEU A 121 -8.88 8.80 -10.69
CA LEU A 121 -9.42 9.78 -11.62
C LEU A 121 -9.57 11.13 -10.92
N ARG A 122 -9.36 12.22 -11.66
CA ARG A 122 -9.61 13.58 -11.16
C ARG A 122 -11.07 13.72 -10.71
N GLY A 123 -11.28 14.32 -9.55
CA GLY A 123 -12.61 14.57 -8.99
C GLY A 123 -13.24 13.36 -8.25
N VAL A 124 -12.54 12.23 -8.17
CA VAL A 124 -12.97 11.10 -7.34
C VAL A 124 -12.37 11.29 -5.95
N LEU A 125 -13.22 11.40 -4.93
CA LEU A 125 -12.80 11.60 -3.54
C LEU A 125 -12.14 10.35 -2.95
N LEU A 126 -12.59 9.16 -3.33
CA LEU A 126 -12.05 7.89 -2.87
C LEU A 126 -11.84 6.94 -4.05
N GLY A 127 -10.67 6.31 -4.10
CA GLY A 127 -10.38 5.23 -5.02
C GLY A 127 -11.16 3.97 -4.71
N SER A 128 -11.30 3.08 -5.70
CA SER A 128 -12.09 1.86 -5.56
C SER A 128 -11.58 0.92 -4.47
N GLU A 129 -10.27 0.74 -4.36
CA GLU A 129 -9.69 -0.11 -3.32
C GLU A 129 -9.88 0.48 -1.92
N THR A 130 -9.71 1.80 -1.77
CA THR A 130 -9.96 2.49 -0.50
C THR A 130 -11.42 2.34 -0.06
N GLN A 131 -12.36 2.48 -0.98
CA GLN A 131 -13.79 2.27 -0.70
C GLN A 131 -14.06 0.84 -0.22
N LYS A 132 -13.45 -0.15 -0.85
CA LYS A 132 -13.61 -1.56 -0.46
C LYS A 132 -13.02 -1.84 0.91
N VAL A 133 -11.85 -1.28 1.21
CA VAL A 133 -11.25 -1.38 2.55
C VAL A 133 -12.17 -0.77 3.60
N LEU A 134 -12.68 0.43 3.37
CA LEU A 134 -13.63 1.09 4.29
C LEU A 134 -14.90 0.27 4.50
N THR A 135 -15.43 -0.31 3.44
CA THR A 135 -16.68 -1.09 3.49
C THR A 135 -16.52 -2.40 4.27
N HIS A 136 -15.39 -3.08 4.11
CA HIS A 136 -15.18 -4.43 4.63
C HIS A 136 -14.30 -4.51 5.87
N SER A 137 -13.62 -3.43 6.25
CA SER A 137 -12.72 -3.44 7.40
C SER A 137 -13.48 -3.54 8.72
N LYS A 138 -12.97 -4.40 9.60
CA LYS A 138 -13.36 -4.46 11.02
C LYS A 138 -12.50 -3.55 11.90
N LEU A 139 -11.42 -3.01 11.32
CA LEU A 139 -10.51 -2.10 11.99
C LEU A 139 -10.82 -0.67 11.61
N PRO A 140 -10.50 0.32 12.47
CA PRO A 140 -10.49 1.72 12.05
C PRO A 140 -9.57 1.94 10.86
N VAL A 141 -9.99 2.79 9.94
CA VAL A 141 -9.23 3.16 8.76
C VAL A 141 -9.07 4.67 8.73
N LEU A 142 -7.84 5.13 8.68
CA LEU A 142 -7.52 6.54 8.51
C LEU A 142 -7.11 6.77 7.06
N VAL A 143 -7.80 7.66 6.38
CA VAL A 143 -7.59 7.95 4.97
C VAL A 143 -6.89 9.29 4.81
N TRP A 144 -5.75 9.28 4.11
CA TRP A 144 -4.99 10.48 3.78
C TRP A 144 -5.34 10.96 2.37
N HIS A 145 -5.87 12.18 2.28
CA HIS A 145 -6.28 12.79 0.99
C HIS A 145 -5.19 13.60 0.30
N GLY A 146 -4.07 13.83 0.94
CA GLY A 146 -3.01 14.72 0.48
C GLY A 146 -3.10 16.11 1.13
N ASP A 147 -2.13 16.96 0.80
CA ASP A 147 -2.14 18.35 1.24
C ASP A 147 -3.09 19.18 0.35
N GLU A 148 -3.62 20.28 0.88
CA GLU A 148 -4.58 21.16 0.18
C GLU A 148 -4.10 21.59 -1.22
N ALA A 149 -2.79 21.77 -1.40
CA ALA A 149 -2.19 22.10 -2.69
C ALA A 149 -2.35 21.01 -3.75
N GLN A 150 -2.58 19.77 -3.34
CA GLN A 150 -2.82 18.63 -4.25
C GLN A 150 -4.32 18.43 -4.52
N LEU A 151 -5.18 19.00 -3.69
CA LEU A 151 -6.64 18.91 -3.80
C LEU A 151 -7.23 20.03 -4.65
N SER A 152 -6.48 21.10 -4.90
CA SER A 152 -6.94 22.21 -5.74
C SER A 152 -7.04 21.77 -7.20
N PRO A 153 -8.20 21.92 -7.86
CA PRO A 153 -8.30 21.65 -9.28
C PRO A 153 -7.34 22.61 -10.00
N ARG A 154 -6.40 22.06 -10.73
CA ARG A 154 -5.63 22.88 -11.67
C ARG A 154 -6.63 23.44 -12.68
N ARG A 155 -6.75 24.72 -12.67
CA ARG A 155 -7.52 25.46 -13.65
C ARG A 155 -6.94 25.31 -15.04
#